data_33c1fd7df33d9adc8359e1dc2c157828
#
_entry.id   33c1fd7df33d9adc8359e1dc2c157828
#
_cell.length_a   1.000
_cell.length_b   1.000
_cell.length_c   1.000
_cell.angle_alpha   90.00
_cell.angle_beta   90.00
_cell.angle_gamma   90.00
#
_symmetry.space_group_name_H-M   'P 1'
#
loop_
_entity.id
_entity.type
_entity.pdbx_description
1 polymer ?
#
loop_
_entity_poly.entity_id
_entity_poly.type
_entity_poly.pdbx_seq_one_letter_code
_entity_poly.pdbx_strand_id
1 'polypeptide(L)'
;QPQQCTMIFDNEPRNKEIVNRMIKAVDKKFNVAVWPESLKHKDINDMIIAGMSSAKIQTLIYRSTYCGLEAHQIINNWKRI
;
A
#
# COMPACT_ATOMS: atom_id res chain seq x y z
N GLN A 1 -6.01 16.03 -8.24
CA GLN A 1 -4.61 15.88 -8.66
C GLN A 1 -4.01 14.61 -8.07
N PRO A 2 -3.14 13.91 -8.83
CA PRO A 2 -2.59 12.64 -8.36
C PRO A 2 -1.93 12.69 -6.99
N GLN A 3 -1.18 13.74 -6.69
CA GLN A 3 -0.46 13.84 -5.42
C GLN A 3 -1.39 14.02 -4.21
N GLN A 4 -2.67 14.25 -4.43
CA GLN A 4 -3.66 14.36 -3.35
C GLN A 4 -4.41 13.04 -3.14
N CYS A 5 -4.15 12.04 -3.97
CA CYS A 5 -4.81 10.74 -3.90
C CYS A 5 -3.85 9.69 -3.43
N THR A 6 -4.32 8.78 -2.58
CA THR A 6 -3.55 7.61 -2.17
C THR A 6 -4.17 6.38 -2.79
N MET A 7 -3.38 5.65 -3.56
CA MET A 7 -3.80 4.39 -4.15
C MET A 7 -3.53 3.27 -3.15
N ILE A 8 -4.53 2.42 -2.94
CA ILE A 8 -4.46 1.34 -1.97
C ILE A 8 -4.69 0.03 -2.72
N PHE A 9 -3.71 -0.86 -2.64
CA PHE A 9 -3.75 -2.16 -3.30
C PHE A 9 -3.78 -3.28 -2.26
N ASP A 10 -4.15 -4.48 -2.69
CA ASP A 10 -4.10 -5.64 -1.81
C ASP A 10 -2.67 -5.90 -1.31
N ASN A 11 -2.57 -6.42 -0.10
CA ASN A 11 -1.29 -6.75 0.52
C ASN A 11 -0.79 -8.09 -0.03
N GLU A 12 -0.32 -8.05 -1.27
CA GLU A 12 0.15 -9.24 -1.99
C GLU A 12 1.53 -9.00 -2.61
N PRO A 13 2.60 -9.02 -1.78
CA PRO A 13 3.95 -8.72 -2.28
C PRO A 13 4.49 -9.73 -3.30
N ARG A 14 3.86 -10.90 -3.42
CA ARG A 14 4.26 -11.93 -4.38
C ARG A 14 3.48 -11.84 -5.69
N ASN A 15 2.51 -10.95 -5.78
CA ASN A 15 1.68 -10.79 -6.97
C ASN A 15 2.30 -9.75 -7.90
N LYS A 16 2.87 -10.21 -9.01
CA LYS A 16 3.54 -9.33 -9.98
C LYS A 16 2.63 -8.23 -10.50
N GLU A 17 1.36 -8.55 -10.75
CA GLU A 17 0.42 -7.57 -11.27
C GLU A 17 0.17 -6.44 -10.28
N ILE A 18 -0.02 -6.78 -9.00
CA ILE A 18 -0.19 -5.78 -7.95
C ILE A 18 1.06 -4.91 -7.83
N VAL A 19 2.25 -5.52 -7.78
CA VAL A 19 3.50 -4.78 -7.68
C VAL A 19 3.65 -3.82 -8.86
N ASN A 20 3.38 -4.29 -10.08
CA ASN A 20 3.49 -3.45 -11.28
C ASN A 20 2.50 -2.28 -11.26
N ARG A 21 1.28 -2.50 -10.77
CA ARG A 21 0.28 -1.43 -10.65
C ARG A 21 0.73 -0.38 -9.63
N MET A 22 1.32 -0.81 -8.54
CA MET A 22 1.86 0.10 -7.53
C MET A 22 2.96 0.99 -8.12
N ILE A 23 3.89 0.38 -8.85
CA ILE A 23 4.99 1.11 -9.50
C ILE A 23 4.43 2.11 -10.51
N LYS A 24 3.46 1.70 -11.33
CA LYS A 24 2.84 2.61 -12.30
C LYS A 24 2.14 3.78 -11.62
N ALA A 25 1.49 3.54 -10.48
CA ALA A 25 0.84 4.61 -9.72
C ALA A 25 1.87 5.62 -9.22
N VAL A 26 3.01 5.16 -8.72
CA VAL A 26 4.10 6.04 -8.29
C VAL A 26 4.62 6.86 -9.46
N ASP A 27 4.81 6.24 -10.62
CA ASP A 27 5.28 6.92 -11.82
C ASP A 27 4.31 8.01 -12.28
N LYS A 28 3.02 7.82 -12.03
CA LYS A 28 1.98 8.81 -12.34
C LYS A 28 1.80 9.85 -11.23
N LYS A 29 2.70 9.87 -10.25
CA LYS A 29 2.72 10.85 -9.15
C LYS A 29 1.64 10.64 -8.10
N PHE A 30 1.00 9.48 -8.06
CA PHE A 30 0.10 9.13 -6.95
C PHE A 30 0.89 8.77 -5.71
N ASN A 31 0.30 9.01 -4.55
CA ASN A 31 0.76 8.42 -3.31
C ASN A 31 0.29 6.96 -3.29
N VAL A 32 1.09 6.08 -2.72
CA VAL A 32 0.78 4.65 -2.64
C VAL A 32 0.94 4.16 -1.21
N ALA A 33 -0.04 3.43 -0.72
CA ALA A 33 0.08 2.73 0.55
C ALA A 33 0.84 1.43 0.33
N VAL A 34 1.95 1.26 1.06
CA VAL A 34 2.73 0.02 1.04
C VAL A 34 2.62 -0.59 2.43
N TRP A 35 1.91 -1.71 2.53
CA TRP A 35 1.60 -2.31 3.81
C TRP A 35 2.87 -2.76 4.55
N PRO A 36 2.91 -2.60 5.89
CA PRO A 36 4.06 -3.05 6.65
C PRO A 36 4.18 -4.57 6.61
N GLU A 37 5.41 -5.05 6.71
CA GLU A 37 5.71 -6.49 6.67
C GLU A 37 4.99 -7.26 7.78
N SER A 38 4.78 -6.62 8.92
CA SER A 38 4.09 -7.26 10.05
C SER A 38 2.60 -7.47 9.83
N LEU A 39 2.01 -6.78 8.84
CA LEU A 39 0.58 -6.92 8.56
C LEU A 39 0.31 -8.23 7.85
N LYS A 40 -0.60 -9.05 8.41
CA LYS A 40 -0.96 -10.35 7.83
C LYS A 40 -2.23 -10.32 7.00
N HIS A 41 -3.01 -9.28 7.08
CA HIS A 41 -4.28 -9.16 6.36
C HIS A 41 -4.03 -8.83 4.89
N LYS A 42 -4.81 -9.45 4.01
CA LYS A 42 -4.65 -9.28 2.57
C LYS A 42 -5.18 -7.93 2.09
N ASP A 43 -6.29 -7.47 2.66
CA ASP A 43 -6.93 -6.24 2.23
C ASP A 43 -7.70 -5.59 3.39
N ILE A 44 -8.29 -4.42 3.11
CA ILE A 44 -9.03 -3.66 4.12
C ILE A 44 -10.25 -4.46 4.62
N ASN A 45 -10.91 -5.20 3.73
CA ASN A 45 -12.07 -6.01 4.13
C ASN A 45 -11.67 -7.06 5.18
N ASP A 46 -10.53 -7.72 4.99
CA ASP A 46 -10.01 -8.67 5.97
C ASP A 46 -9.74 -8.01 7.32
N MET A 47 -9.21 -6.78 7.29
CA MET A 47 -8.94 -6.03 8.51
C MET A 47 -10.23 -5.74 9.28
N ILE A 48 -11.28 -5.36 8.57
CA ILE A 48 -12.60 -5.08 9.17
C ILE A 48 -13.18 -6.34 9.78
N ILE A 49 -13.13 -7.45 9.06
CA ILE A 49 -13.63 -8.75 9.55
C ILE A 49 -12.87 -9.19 10.80
N ALA A 50 -11.57 -8.90 10.84
CA ALA A 50 -10.73 -9.24 11.99
C ALA A 50 -10.95 -8.32 13.20
N GLY A 51 -11.81 -7.31 13.07
CA GLY A 51 -12.18 -6.45 14.18
C GLY A 51 -11.37 -5.17 14.31
N MET A 52 -10.55 -4.83 13.30
CA MET A 52 -9.81 -3.56 13.34
C MET A 52 -10.78 -2.40 13.19
N SER A 53 -10.62 -1.37 14.02
CA SER A 53 -11.48 -0.18 13.94
C SER A 53 -11.14 0.65 12.71
N SER A 54 -12.13 1.42 12.26
CA SER A 54 -11.94 2.36 11.15
C SER A 54 -10.78 3.34 11.43
N ALA A 55 -10.72 3.87 12.65
CA ALA A 55 -9.66 4.81 13.04
C ALA A 55 -8.28 4.16 12.95
N LYS A 56 -8.16 2.92 13.39
CA LYS A 56 -6.89 2.18 13.34
C LYS A 56 -6.46 1.93 11.91
N ILE A 57 -7.40 1.55 11.05
CA ILE A 57 -7.11 1.31 9.62
C ILE A 57 -6.66 2.61 8.95
N GLN A 58 -7.34 3.73 9.22
CA GLN A 58 -6.96 5.02 8.66
C GLN A 58 -5.55 5.44 9.10
N THR A 59 -5.22 5.24 10.37
CA THR A 59 -3.88 5.53 10.88
C THR A 59 -2.83 4.66 10.19
N LEU A 60 -3.13 3.39 10.00
CA LEU A 60 -2.23 2.46 9.33
C LEU A 60 -1.97 2.91 7.89
N ILE A 61 -3.02 3.26 7.15
CA ILE A 61 -2.89 3.76 5.78
C ILE A 61 -2.04 5.02 5.75
N TYR A 62 -2.33 5.97 6.64
CA TYR A 62 -1.59 7.23 6.69
C TYR A 62 -0.10 7.01 6.91
N ARG A 63 0.25 6.12 7.84
CA ARG A 63 1.65 5.81 8.15
C ARG A 63 2.34 4.99 7.07
N SER A 64 1.57 4.35 6.20
CA SER A 64 2.10 3.48 5.15
C SER A 64 2.10 4.15 3.78
N THR A 65 1.79 5.44 3.71
CA THR A 65 1.67 6.17 2.45
C THR A 65 3.01 6.79 2.07
N TYR A 66 3.43 6.53 0.84
CA TYR A 66 4.70 7.01 0.29
C TYR A 66 4.48 7.55 -1.13
N CYS A 67 5.42 8.35 -1.61
CA CYS A 67 5.39 8.88 -2.98
C CYS A 67 6.82 9.00 -3.52
N GLY A 68 6.93 9.16 -4.83
CA GLY A 68 8.18 9.44 -5.51
C GLY A 68 9.25 8.36 -5.32
N LEU A 69 10.48 8.78 -5.23
CA LEU A 69 11.62 7.87 -5.11
C LEU A 69 11.56 7.02 -3.84
N GLU A 70 11.09 7.61 -2.75
CA GLU A 70 10.92 6.85 -1.51
C GLU A 70 9.95 5.70 -1.69
N ALA A 71 8.82 5.95 -2.39
CA ALA A 71 7.84 4.89 -2.67
C ALA A 71 8.46 3.76 -3.48
N HIS A 72 9.28 4.09 -4.49
CA HIS A 72 9.98 3.07 -5.28
C HIS A 72 10.87 2.20 -4.40
N GLN A 73 11.62 2.81 -3.48
CA GLN A 73 12.50 2.07 -2.59
C GLN A 73 11.71 1.18 -1.63
N ILE A 74 10.63 1.70 -1.07
CA ILE A 74 9.79 0.96 -0.13
C ILE A 74 9.12 -0.24 -0.83
N ILE A 75 8.58 -0.03 -2.04
CA ILE A 75 7.98 -1.11 -2.82
C ILE A 75 9.02 -2.18 -3.14
N ASN A 76 10.21 -1.75 -3.53
CA ASN A 76 11.29 -2.67 -3.88
C ASN A 76 11.68 -3.57 -2.70
N ASN A 77 11.65 -3.03 -1.49
CA ASN A 77 11.93 -3.80 -0.28
C ASN A 77 10.75 -4.67 0.15
N TRP A 78 9.54 -4.24 -0.16
CA TRP A 78 8.30 -4.94 0.22
C TRP A 78 7.99 -6.13 -0.69
N LYS A 79 8.22 -5.99 -1.99
CA LYS A 79 7.88 -7.03 -2.95
C LYS A 79 8.68 -8.31 -2.72
N ARG A 80 8.08 -9.44 -3.11
CA ARG A 80 8.67 -10.78 -3.00
C ARG A 80 8.60 -11.52 -4.35
N ILE A 81 8.94 -10.81 -5.40
CA ILE A 81 8.96 -11.38 -6.75
C ILE A 81 10.35 -11.25 -7.35
#